data_c4b6344fb869fabab8a99987982aed58
#
_entry.id   c4b6344fb869fabab8a99987982aed58
#
_cell.length_a   1.000
_cell.length_b   1.000
_cell.length_c   1.000
_cell.angle_alpha   90.00
_cell.angle_beta   90.00
_cell.angle_gamma   90.00
#
_symmetry.space_group_name_H-M   'P 1'
#
loop_
_entity.id
_entity.type
_entity.pdbx_description
1 polymer ?
#
loop_
_entity_poly.entity_id
_entity_poly.type
_entity_poly.pdbx_seq_one_letter_code
_entity_poly.pdbx_strand_id
1 'polypeptide(L)'
;MGQESLDGWSDDSGEFPERCLSFTLRGPWGHFRRIEGNIVKQTYRIIPRTTVAGLLAAVLGIERDGYYELFGPEVSAVAIQPISEIRTLNMPMNTLSTADGDLRSLNSRGKVSVKLPDPTRLRQQHNYEVLVDPEYRIDVALDDDERYRELRDTLRAGKSHYVPSLGLSEHLAEIEYHGEFDIESGPRGEVTDVDSAVPDAIDDVVLEGRTRCQLEESPAFMQTDAGGRTTTAFTSYTYSPDAESLRVRDVEASRVGDRTVVFV
;
A
#
# COMPACT_ATOMS: atom_id res chain seq x y z
N MET A 1 -5.93 -13.48 21.74
CA MET A 1 -6.59 -14.24 20.65
C MET A 1 -5.64 -14.24 19.50
N GLY A 2 -5.30 -15.38 18.98
CA GLY A 2 -4.15 -15.97 18.37
C GLY A 2 -3.57 -15.23 17.15
N GLN A 3 -2.27 -15.33 17.11
CA GLN A 3 -1.39 -15.23 15.97
C GLN A 3 -2.01 -15.91 14.73
N GLU A 4 -2.46 -15.13 13.76
CA GLU A 4 -2.50 -15.54 12.35
C GLU A 4 -1.32 -14.84 11.67
N SER A 5 -0.11 -15.28 12.07
CA SER A 5 1.10 -15.08 11.29
C SER A 5 0.99 -15.90 10.01
N LEU A 6 1.71 -15.54 8.99
CA LEU A 6 2.03 -16.20 7.71
C LEU A 6 1.75 -17.74 7.53
N ASP A 7 0.93 -18.34 8.38
CA ASP A 7 0.45 -19.72 8.28
C ASP A 7 -0.47 -19.96 7.07
N GLY A 8 -0.72 -18.94 6.25
CA GLY A 8 -1.43 -19.07 4.97
C GLY A 8 -0.70 -19.90 3.92
N TRP A 9 0.64 -20.02 4.05
CA TRP A 9 1.47 -20.88 3.18
C TRP A 9 1.78 -22.24 3.82
N SER A 10 0.92 -22.72 4.74
CA SER A 10 1.09 -23.99 5.41
C SER A 10 0.76 -25.18 4.50
N ASP A 11 1.74 -25.98 4.28
CA ASP A 11 1.86 -27.45 4.03
C ASP A 11 0.96 -28.16 2.99
N ASP A 12 0.05 -27.51 2.23
CA ASP A 12 -0.81 -28.31 1.34
C ASP A 12 -1.00 -27.81 -0.11
N SER A 13 -0.39 -26.69 -0.58
CA SER A 13 -0.53 -26.34 -2.00
C SER A 13 0.36 -25.26 -2.60
N GLY A 14 1.28 -24.64 -1.93
CA GLY A 14 2.09 -23.59 -2.58
C GLY A 14 3.46 -23.41 -1.96
N GLU A 15 4.49 -23.74 -2.70
CA GLU A 15 5.84 -23.30 -2.40
C GLU A 15 5.88 -21.78 -2.49
N PHE A 16 6.41 -21.09 -1.45
CA PHE A 16 6.52 -19.62 -1.45
C PHE A 16 7.22 -19.15 -2.73
N PRO A 17 6.77 -18.07 -3.39
CA PRO A 17 7.34 -17.65 -4.67
C PRO A 17 8.86 -17.47 -4.58
N GLU A 18 9.58 -18.04 -5.55
CA GLU A 18 11.05 -17.97 -5.61
C GLU A 18 11.58 -16.62 -6.09
N ARG A 19 10.70 -15.77 -6.65
CA ARG A 19 11.09 -14.51 -7.30
C ARG A 19 10.13 -13.38 -6.98
N CYS A 20 10.65 -12.15 -6.95
CA CYS A 20 9.86 -10.94 -6.82
C CYS A 20 10.29 -9.85 -7.82
N LEU A 21 9.37 -8.96 -8.11
CA LEU A 21 9.64 -7.71 -8.83
C LEU A 21 9.88 -6.61 -7.81
N SER A 22 10.93 -5.83 -8.01
CA SER A 22 11.33 -4.76 -7.11
C SER A 22 11.27 -3.41 -7.80
N PHE A 23 10.63 -2.45 -7.16
CA PHE A 23 10.50 -1.08 -7.67
C PHE A 23 10.42 -0.06 -6.54
N THR A 24 10.82 1.17 -6.82
CA THR A 24 10.58 2.32 -5.93
C THR A 24 9.32 3.04 -6.37
N LEU A 25 8.52 3.40 -5.38
CA LEU A 25 7.32 4.20 -5.53
C LEU A 25 7.51 5.51 -4.77
N ARG A 26 7.42 6.65 -5.46
CA ARG A 26 7.63 7.96 -4.86
C ARG A 26 6.72 9.02 -5.44
N GLY A 27 6.56 10.13 -4.72
CA GLY A 27 5.84 11.30 -5.19
C GLY A 27 5.98 12.48 -4.24
N PRO A 28 5.63 13.70 -4.64
CA PRO A 28 5.74 14.87 -3.77
C PRO A 28 4.77 14.83 -2.59
N TRP A 29 3.64 14.16 -2.77
CA TRP A 29 2.58 14.02 -1.76
C TRP A 29 2.00 12.62 -1.77
N GLY A 30 1.57 12.14 -0.59
CA GLY A 30 0.82 10.89 -0.43
C GLY A 30 -0.28 11.03 0.61
N HIS A 31 -1.40 10.33 0.41
CA HIS A 31 -2.46 10.24 1.40
C HIS A 31 -3.15 8.89 1.32
N PHE A 32 -2.82 8.01 2.25
CA PHE A 32 -3.46 6.71 2.39
C PHE A 32 -4.53 6.81 3.48
N ARG A 33 -5.75 6.98 3.06
CA ARG A 33 -6.86 7.36 3.95
C ARG A 33 -7.09 6.35 5.07
N ARG A 34 -6.97 6.79 6.32
CA ARG A 34 -7.48 6.07 7.48
C ARG A 34 -8.99 6.22 7.57
N ILE A 35 -9.68 5.12 7.86
CA ILE A 35 -11.15 5.10 7.94
C ILE A 35 -11.63 5.91 9.14
N GLU A 36 -10.85 5.93 10.21
CA GLU A 36 -11.14 6.63 11.46
C GLU A 36 -10.65 8.09 11.40
N GLY A 37 -11.53 9.01 11.68
CA GLY A 37 -11.20 10.44 11.76
C GLY A 37 -12.22 11.34 11.06
N ASN A 38 -13.05 12.04 11.85
CA ASN A 38 -14.12 12.88 11.31
C ASN A 38 -13.66 14.32 10.99
N ILE A 39 -12.69 14.86 11.73
CA ILE A 39 -12.28 16.27 11.62
C ILE A 39 -11.02 16.42 10.76
N VAL A 40 -10.00 15.60 11.01
CA VAL A 40 -8.79 15.54 10.21
C VAL A 40 -8.80 14.20 9.45
N LYS A 41 -8.63 14.26 8.14
CA LYS A 41 -8.46 13.06 7.32
C LYS A 41 -7.02 12.59 7.48
N GLN A 42 -6.84 11.61 8.36
CA GLN A 42 -5.52 11.05 8.67
C GLN A 42 -5.04 10.12 7.55
N THR A 43 -3.71 10.07 7.38
CA THR A 43 -3.04 9.14 6.47
C THR A 43 -2.35 8.02 7.23
N TYR A 44 -2.26 6.84 6.64
CA TYR A 44 -1.27 5.84 7.02
C TYR A 44 0.12 6.33 6.63
N ARG A 45 1.13 5.98 7.44
CA ARG A 45 2.55 6.31 7.19
C ARG A 45 3.19 5.27 6.30
N ILE A 46 2.84 4.00 6.53
CA ILE A 46 3.21 2.92 5.61
C ILE A 46 2.10 2.77 4.59
N ILE A 47 2.47 2.65 3.32
CA ILE A 47 1.49 2.39 2.26
C ILE A 47 0.78 1.07 2.56
N PRO A 48 -0.57 1.06 2.71
CA PRO A 48 -1.28 -0.18 2.96
C PRO A 48 -1.10 -1.17 1.81
N ARG A 49 -1.00 -2.46 2.13
CA ARG A 49 -0.90 -3.53 1.14
C ARG A 49 -2.05 -3.47 0.11
N THR A 50 -3.26 -3.15 0.56
CA THR A 50 -4.41 -2.94 -0.33
C THR A 50 -4.21 -1.78 -1.32
N THR A 51 -3.46 -0.74 -0.93
CA THR A 51 -3.12 0.37 -1.82
C THR A 51 -2.07 -0.05 -2.84
N VAL A 52 -1.07 -0.85 -2.43
CA VAL A 52 -0.07 -1.44 -3.34
C VAL A 52 -0.78 -2.31 -4.38
N ALA A 53 -1.68 -3.20 -3.95
CA ALA A 53 -2.48 -4.04 -4.85
C ALA A 53 -3.28 -3.22 -5.87
N GLY A 54 -3.96 -2.16 -5.42
CA GLY A 54 -4.69 -1.25 -6.31
C GLY A 54 -3.80 -0.49 -7.30
N LEU A 55 -2.59 -0.12 -6.88
CA LEU A 55 -1.60 0.53 -7.75
C LEU A 55 -1.09 -0.44 -8.82
N LEU A 56 -0.76 -1.68 -8.45
CA LEU A 56 -0.31 -2.71 -9.38
C LEU A 56 -1.42 -3.11 -10.36
N ALA A 57 -2.66 -3.17 -9.89
CA ALA A 57 -3.83 -3.33 -10.74
C ALA A 57 -3.97 -2.18 -11.77
N ALA A 58 -3.69 -0.94 -11.36
CA ALA A 58 -3.67 0.20 -12.27
C ALA A 58 -2.55 0.09 -13.32
N VAL A 59 -1.39 -0.45 -12.95
CA VAL A 59 -0.28 -0.74 -13.89
C VAL A 59 -0.72 -1.77 -14.93
N LEU A 60 -1.38 -2.85 -14.49
CA LEU A 60 -1.88 -3.95 -15.34
C LEU A 60 -3.15 -3.59 -16.13
N GLY A 61 -3.83 -2.49 -15.81
CA GLY A 61 -5.10 -2.13 -16.45
C GLY A 61 -6.29 -2.97 -15.97
N ILE A 62 -6.17 -3.59 -14.81
CA ILE A 62 -7.27 -4.32 -14.19
C ILE A 62 -8.29 -3.32 -13.64
N GLU A 63 -9.56 -3.53 -13.97
CA GLU A 63 -10.64 -2.67 -13.50
C GLU A 63 -10.77 -2.69 -11.98
N ARG A 64 -11.36 -1.62 -11.48
CA ARG A 64 -11.64 -1.46 -10.06
C ARG A 64 -12.43 -2.65 -9.51
N ASP A 65 -12.00 -3.15 -8.36
CA ASP A 65 -12.56 -4.29 -7.64
C ASP A 65 -12.35 -5.68 -8.30
N GLY A 66 -11.66 -5.74 -9.44
CA GLY A 66 -11.36 -6.99 -10.16
C GLY A 66 -10.01 -7.63 -9.83
N TYR A 67 -9.28 -7.14 -8.82
CA TYR A 67 -7.90 -7.56 -8.55
C TYR A 67 -7.67 -8.21 -7.18
N TYR A 68 -8.70 -8.33 -6.35
CA TYR A 68 -8.54 -8.82 -4.98
C TYR A 68 -8.08 -10.28 -4.91
N GLU A 69 -8.55 -11.12 -5.85
CA GLU A 69 -8.12 -12.52 -5.93
C GLU A 69 -6.65 -12.64 -6.36
N LEU A 70 -6.20 -11.81 -7.32
CA LEU A 70 -4.81 -11.81 -7.80
C LEU A 70 -3.81 -11.39 -6.71
N PHE A 71 -4.24 -10.49 -5.81
CA PHE A 71 -3.42 -10.01 -4.70
C PHE A 71 -3.89 -10.56 -3.34
N GLY A 72 -4.51 -11.73 -3.35
CA GLY A 72 -4.93 -12.43 -2.15
C GLY A 72 -3.75 -12.95 -1.30
N PRO A 73 -4.03 -13.40 -0.06
CA PRO A 73 -2.96 -13.82 0.88
C PRO A 73 -2.22 -15.08 0.43
N GLU A 74 -2.88 -15.97 -0.32
CA GLU A 74 -2.32 -17.26 -0.73
C GLU A 74 -1.63 -17.23 -2.11
N VAL A 75 -1.74 -16.13 -2.84
CA VAL A 75 -1.27 -16.02 -4.23
C VAL A 75 -0.34 -14.84 -4.47
N SER A 76 -0.11 -14.02 -3.46
CA SER A 76 0.78 -12.87 -3.58
C SER A 76 1.45 -12.51 -2.25
N ALA A 77 2.68 -12.06 -2.31
CA ALA A 77 3.41 -11.56 -1.17
C ALA A 77 4.01 -10.18 -1.48
N VAL A 78 3.99 -9.29 -0.50
CA VAL A 78 4.47 -7.91 -0.66
C VAL A 78 5.36 -7.52 0.52
N ALA A 79 6.58 -7.07 0.25
CA ALA A 79 7.41 -6.42 1.25
C ALA A 79 7.45 -4.91 0.98
N ILE A 80 7.38 -4.12 2.06
CA ILE A 80 7.28 -2.65 2.00
C ILE A 80 8.40 -2.05 2.84
N GLN A 81 9.29 -1.31 2.22
CA GLN A 81 10.38 -0.62 2.90
C GLN A 81 10.24 0.89 2.71
N PRO A 82 10.05 1.69 3.76
CA PRO A 82 10.27 3.13 3.66
C PRO A 82 11.76 3.39 3.41
N ILE A 83 12.07 4.17 2.38
CA ILE A 83 13.46 4.52 2.02
C ILE A 83 13.75 6.02 2.14
N SER A 84 12.77 6.80 2.61
CA SER A 84 12.91 8.18 3.03
C SER A 84 12.30 8.39 4.42
N GLU A 85 12.78 9.41 5.16
CA GLU A 85 12.17 9.81 6.42
C GLU A 85 10.67 10.09 6.24
N ILE A 86 9.85 9.50 7.09
CA ILE A 86 8.41 9.67 7.03
C ILE A 86 8.00 10.99 7.68
N ARG A 87 7.58 11.92 6.85
CA ARG A 87 7.13 13.26 7.27
C ARG A 87 5.69 13.49 6.88
N THR A 88 4.93 14.16 7.75
CA THR A 88 3.55 14.53 7.48
C THR A 88 3.32 16.03 7.64
N LEU A 89 2.33 16.54 6.92
CA LEU A 89 1.88 17.92 6.94
C LEU A 89 0.34 17.94 6.93
N ASN A 90 -0.27 18.84 7.70
CA ASN A 90 -1.71 19.11 7.59
C ASN A 90 -1.99 20.12 6.47
N MET A 91 -2.73 19.68 5.47
CA MET A 91 -3.09 20.48 4.30
C MET A 91 -4.59 20.77 4.31
N PRO A 92 -5.03 22.05 4.46
CA PRO A 92 -6.43 22.40 4.33
C PRO A 92 -6.86 22.32 2.86
N MET A 93 -7.88 21.54 2.58
CA MET A 93 -8.45 21.36 1.24
C MET A 93 -9.92 21.79 1.22
N ASN A 94 -10.30 22.50 0.17
CA ASN A 94 -11.70 22.75 -0.14
C ASN A 94 -12.20 21.66 -1.08
N THR A 95 -13.14 20.86 -0.62
CA THR A 95 -13.80 19.84 -1.43
C THR A 95 -15.18 20.30 -1.86
N LEU A 96 -15.61 19.84 -3.03
CA LEU A 96 -16.98 20.01 -3.51
C LEU A 96 -17.68 18.67 -3.41
N SER A 97 -18.91 18.66 -2.91
CA SER A 97 -19.73 17.46 -2.95
C SER A 97 -20.06 17.10 -4.39
N THR A 98 -19.83 15.82 -4.72
CA THR A 98 -20.23 15.21 -6.01
C THR A 98 -21.37 14.23 -5.83
N ALA A 99 -22.05 14.27 -4.66
CA ALA A 99 -23.16 13.38 -4.37
C ALA A 99 -24.32 13.59 -5.36
N ASP A 100 -25.00 12.50 -5.68
CA ASP A 100 -26.19 12.52 -6.53
C ASP A 100 -27.28 13.42 -5.93
N GLY A 101 -27.64 14.45 -6.65
CA GLY A 101 -28.58 15.49 -6.21
C GLY A 101 -27.94 16.86 -6.02
N ASP A 102 -26.63 16.92 -5.72
CA ASP A 102 -25.91 18.18 -5.57
C ASP A 102 -25.49 18.79 -6.92
N LEU A 103 -25.33 17.96 -7.97
CA LEU A 103 -24.85 18.32 -9.30
C LEU A 103 -25.86 17.95 -10.42
N ARG A 104 -27.15 18.27 -10.32
CA ARG A 104 -28.14 17.93 -11.37
C ARG A 104 -28.80 19.12 -12.02
N SER A 105 -29.11 19.04 -13.31
CA SER A 105 -30.00 18.07 -14.00
C SER A 105 -29.79 18.07 -15.52
N LEU A 106 -29.87 16.90 -16.12
CA LEU A 106 -30.26 16.74 -17.50
C LEU A 106 -31.78 16.95 -17.63
N ASN A 107 -32.23 17.93 -18.35
CA ASN A 107 -33.65 18.07 -18.67
C ASN A 107 -33.98 17.18 -19.87
N SER A 108 -35.27 16.87 -20.07
CA SER A 108 -35.80 16.03 -21.15
C SER A 108 -35.49 16.53 -22.58
N ARG A 109 -34.78 17.61 -22.76
CA ARG A 109 -34.33 18.19 -24.04
C ARG A 109 -32.81 18.06 -24.26
N GLY A 110 -32.11 17.26 -23.44
CA GLY A 110 -30.66 17.05 -23.58
C GLY A 110 -29.81 18.28 -23.25
N LYS A 111 -30.37 19.33 -22.70
CA LYS A 111 -29.61 20.49 -22.19
C LYS A 111 -29.25 20.23 -20.73
N VAL A 112 -27.96 20.24 -20.42
CA VAL A 112 -27.48 20.25 -19.05
C VAL A 112 -27.82 21.60 -18.43
N SER A 113 -28.86 21.64 -17.61
CA SER A 113 -29.09 22.75 -16.70
C SER A 113 -28.32 22.48 -15.43
N VAL A 114 -27.11 23.00 -15.36
CA VAL A 114 -26.36 23.00 -14.09
C VAL A 114 -27.06 24.05 -13.21
N LYS A 115 -27.97 23.62 -12.34
CA LYS A 115 -28.22 24.38 -11.13
C LYS A 115 -26.93 24.30 -10.35
N LEU A 116 -26.13 25.33 -10.38
CA LEU A 116 -25.05 25.52 -9.41
C LEU A 116 -25.76 25.63 -8.05
N PRO A 117 -25.70 24.58 -7.23
CA PRO A 117 -26.21 24.72 -5.88
C PRO A 117 -25.40 25.83 -5.21
N ASP A 118 -25.97 26.45 -4.20
CA ASP A 118 -25.30 27.50 -3.45
C ASP A 118 -23.86 27.02 -3.10
N PRO A 119 -22.82 27.62 -3.72
CA PRO A 119 -21.45 27.16 -3.54
C PRO A 119 -21.00 27.23 -2.07
N THR A 120 -21.73 28.00 -1.24
CA THR A 120 -21.46 28.08 0.21
C THR A 120 -21.92 26.82 0.95
N ARG A 121 -22.87 26.04 0.42
CA ARG A 121 -23.37 24.79 1.02
C ARG A 121 -22.63 23.55 0.51
N LEU A 122 -22.02 23.65 -0.66
CA LEU A 122 -21.30 22.52 -1.28
C LEU A 122 -19.83 22.47 -0.91
N ARG A 123 -19.25 23.59 -0.53
CA ARG A 123 -17.86 23.65 -0.10
C ARG A 123 -17.75 23.09 1.30
N GLN A 124 -16.98 22.02 1.40
CA GLN A 124 -16.55 21.47 2.68
C GLN A 124 -15.05 21.70 2.81
N GLN A 125 -14.65 22.29 3.91
CA GLN A 125 -13.24 22.44 4.24
C GLN A 125 -12.83 21.27 5.14
N HIS A 126 -11.84 20.50 4.67
CA HIS A 126 -11.25 19.39 5.42
C HIS A 126 -9.76 19.63 5.59
N ASN A 127 -9.24 19.24 6.74
CA ASN A 127 -7.79 19.10 6.92
C ASN A 127 -7.39 17.68 6.55
N TYR A 128 -6.51 17.57 5.57
CA TYR A 128 -5.87 16.31 5.20
C TYR A 128 -4.47 16.26 5.78
N GLU A 129 -4.17 15.21 6.52
CA GLU A 129 -2.79 14.88 6.83
C GLU A 129 -2.21 14.21 5.59
N VAL A 130 -1.15 14.77 5.03
CA VAL A 130 -0.48 14.26 3.83
C VAL A 130 0.97 13.91 4.14
N LEU A 131 1.46 12.87 3.49
CA LEU A 131 2.88 12.53 3.49
C LEU A 131 3.62 13.50 2.57
N VAL A 132 4.83 13.89 2.97
CA VAL A 132 5.69 14.82 2.22
C VAL A 132 6.86 14.03 1.66
N ASP A 133 7.03 14.06 0.35
CA ASP A 133 8.07 13.33 -0.40
C ASP A 133 8.19 11.86 0.04
N PRO A 134 7.06 11.11 0.15
CA PRO A 134 7.12 9.71 0.53
C PRO A 134 7.82 8.88 -0.54
N GLU A 135 8.68 7.97 -0.09
CA GLU A 135 9.39 7.06 -0.96
C GLU A 135 9.45 5.67 -0.33
N TYR A 136 8.96 4.66 -1.08
CA TYR A 136 8.91 3.27 -0.64
C TYR A 136 9.55 2.36 -1.66
N ARG A 137 10.37 1.43 -1.20
CA ARG A 137 10.78 0.26 -1.96
C ARG A 137 9.75 -0.83 -1.76
N ILE A 138 9.24 -1.37 -2.85
CA ILE A 138 8.24 -2.43 -2.86
C ILE A 138 8.83 -3.64 -3.56
N ASP A 139 8.70 -4.80 -2.92
CA ASP A 139 8.96 -6.09 -3.53
C ASP A 139 7.64 -6.85 -3.61
N VAL A 140 7.28 -7.37 -4.78
CA VAL A 140 6.04 -8.10 -5.00
C VAL A 140 6.30 -9.43 -5.68
N ALA A 141 5.77 -10.48 -5.11
CA ALA A 141 5.74 -11.82 -5.67
C ALA A 141 4.29 -12.21 -5.97
N LEU A 142 4.07 -12.91 -7.08
CA LEU A 142 2.77 -13.42 -7.50
C LEU A 142 2.92 -14.87 -7.91
N ASP A 143 1.95 -15.70 -7.57
CA ASP A 143 1.89 -17.10 -8.00
C ASP A 143 1.40 -17.24 -9.46
N ASP A 144 0.63 -16.26 -9.95
CA ASP A 144 0.18 -16.20 -11.34
C ASP A 144 1.32 -15.78 -12.29
N ASP A 145 1.95 -16.75 -12.91
CA ASP A 145 3.08 -16.60 -13.84
C ASP A 145 2.78 -15.69 -15.04
N GLU A 146 1.55 -15.67 -15.56
CA GLU A 146 1.17 -14.84 -16.71
C GLU A 146 1.07 -13.36 -16.26
N ARG A 147 0.38 -13.11 -15.18
CA ARG A 147 0.25 -11.77 -14.59
C ARG A 147 1.58 -11.24 -14.05
N TYR A 148 2.39 -12.11 -13.49
CA TYR A 148 3.75 -11.75 -13.07
C TYR A 148 4.60 -11.25 -14.24
N ARG A 149 4.61 -11.98 -15.38
CA ARG A 149 5.36 -11.56 -16.59
C ARG A 149 4.79 -10.27 -17.18
N GLU A 150 3.48 -10.13 -17.25
CA GLU A 150 2.82 -8.92 -17.73
C GLU A 150 3.21 -7.70 -16.88
N LEU A 151 3.16 -7.84 -15.56
CA LEU A 151 3.55 -6.78 -14.62
C LEU A 151 5.03 -6.42 -14.79
N ARG A 152 5.91 -7.41 -14.84
CA ARG A 152 7.35 -7.22 -15.06
C ARG A 152 7.62 -6.43 -16.35
N ASP A 153 7.04 -6.86 -17.45
CA ASP A 153 7.31 -6.27 -18.75
C ASP A 153 6.73 -4.84 -18.86
N THR A 154 5.61 -4.59 -18.20
CA THR A 154 4.99 -3.26 -18.11
C THR A 154 5.84 -2.31 -17.25
N LEU A 155 6.27 -2.75 -16.06
CA LEU A 155 7.15 -1.96 -15.19
C LEU A 155 8.51 -1.70 -15.85
N ARG A 156 9.11 -2.71 -16.48
CA ARG A 156 10.39 -2.60 -17.20
C ARG A 156 10.31 -1.62 -18.36
N ALA A 157 9.17 -1.52 -19.01
CA ALA A 157 8.94 -0.56 -20.09
C ALA A 157 8.67 0.87 -19.59
N GLY A 158 8.59 1.08 -18.27
CA GLY A 158 8.21 2.36 -17.64
C GLY A 158 6.78 2.78 -18.00
N LYS A 159 5.88 1.81 -18.16
CA LYS A 159 4.49 2.03 -18.57
C LYS A 159 3.53 1.72 -17.43
N SER A 160 2.35 2.27 -17.55
CA SER A 160 1.20 1.94 -16.72
C SER A 160 -0.07 2.15 -17.55
N HIS A 161 -1.08 1.31 -17.36
CA HIS A 161 -2.34 1.47 -18.07
C HIS A 161 -3.11 2.68 -17.54
N TYR A 162 -3.25 2.79 -16.23
CA TYR A 162 -3.80 3.98 -15.56
C TYR A 162 -2.68 4.74 -14.85
N VAL A 163 -2.89 6.03 -14.66
CA VAL A 163 -1.91 6.88 -13.96
C VAL A 163 -1.80 6.45 -12.49
N PRO A 164 -0.62 6.04 -12.02
CA PRO A 164 -0.43 5.63 -10.64
C PRO A 164 -0.51 6.84 -9.69
N SER A 165 -1.05 6.61 -8.49
CA SER A 165 -1.17 7.64 -7.47
C SER A 165 -0.90 7.09 -6.06
N LEU A 166 -0.43 7.95 -5.16
CA LEU A 166 -0.21 7.66 -3.75
C LEU A 166 -1.48 7.91 -2.93
N GLY A 167 -2.53 7.12 -3.22
CA GLY A 167 -3.81 7.14 -2.56
C GLY A 167 -4.83 8.04 -3.24
N LEU A 168 -4.72 9.35 -3.09
CA LEU A 168 -5.60 10.28 -3.81
C LEU A 168 -5.12 10.46 -5.26
N SER A 169 -6.06 10.59 -6.20
CA SER A 169 -5.77 10.69 -7.64
C SER A 169 -4.92 11.90 -8.04
N GLU A 170 -4.95 12.96 -7.24
CA GLU A 170 -4.13 14.15 -7.40
C GLU A 170 -2.69 13.99 -6.89
N HIS A 171 -2.41 12.96 -6.10
CA HIS A 171 -1.09 12.63 -5.60
C HIS A 171 -0.40 11.65 -6.55
N LEU A 172 0.07 12.15 -7.67
CA LEU A 172 0.69 11.33 -8.71
C LEU A 172 1.94 10.64 -8.19
N ALA A 173 2.11 9.39 -8.62
CA ALA A 173 3.24 8.56 -8.26
C ALA A 173 4.17 8.34 -9.46
N GLU A 174 5.46 8.32 -9.17
CA GLU A 174 6.51 7.83 -10.06
C GLU A 174 6.91 6.42 -9.63
N ILE A 175 7.06 5.52 -10.60
CA ILE A 175 7.52 4.15 -10.38
C ILE A 175 8.87 3.99 -11.05
N GLU A 176 9.88 3.60 -10.28
CA GLU A 176 11.21 3.27 -10.77
C GLU A 176 11.44 1.76 -10.61
N TYR A 177 11.46 1.03 -11.72
CA TYR A 177 11.66 -0.41 -11.72
C TYR A 177 13.15 -0.75 -11.59
N HIS A 178 13.48 -1.64 -10.66
CA HIS A 178 14.86 -2.04 -10.39
C HIS A 178 15.24 -3.41 -10.96
N GLY A 179 14.25 -4.29 -11.12
CA GLY A 179 14.50 -5.61 -11.67
C GLY A 179 13.66 -6.71 -11.04
N GLU A 180 13.95 -7.91 -11.48
CA GLU A 180 13.49 -9.18 -10.92
C GLU A 180 14.62 -9.71 -10.03
N PHE A 181 14.29 -10.20 -8.85
CA PHE A 181 15.22 -10.72 -7.87
C PHE A 181 14.74 -12.08 -7.37
N ASP A 182 15.68 -12.97 -7.10
CA ASP A 182 15.40 -14.21 -6.39
C ASP A 182 15.08 -13.91 -4.92
N ILE A 183 14.16 -14.68 -4.35
CA ILE A 183 13.83 -14.65 -2.93
C ILE A 183 14.57 -15.79 -2.28
N GLU A 184 15.61 -15.46 -1.53
CA GLU A 184 16.42 -16.45 -0.81
C GLU A 184 16.02 -16.46 0.67
N SER A 185 16.24 -17.59 1.34
CA SER A 185 16.09 -17.66 2.79
C SER A 185 17.00 -16.62 3.45
N GLY A 186 16.41 -15.77 4.28
CA GLY A 186 17.15 -14.74 5.00
C GLY A 186 18.04 -15.28 6.10
N PRO A 187 18.76 -14.40 6.80
CA PRO A 187 19.59 -14.78 7.93
C PRO A 187 18.76 -15.50 9.00
N ARG A 188 19.27 -16.63 9.47
CA ARG A 188 18.70 -17.34 10.62
C ARG A 188 19.54 -17.02 11.85
N GLY A 189 18.96 -16.34 12.81
CA GLY A 189 19.63 -15.97 14.05
C GLY A 189 18.65 -15.41 15.07
N GLU A 190 19.09 -15.29 16.30
CA GLU A 190 18.26 -14.74 17.39
C GLU A 190 17.88 -13.27 17.13
N VAL A 191 18.70 -12.53 16.37
CA VAL A 191 18.47 -11.13 16.01
C VAL A 191 18.86 -10.91 14.55
N THR A 192 17.98 -10.30 13.79
CA THR A 192 18.17 -9.99 12.36
C THR A 192 17.92 -8.52 12.08
N ASP A 193 18.76 -7.89 11.28
CA ASP A 193 18.53 -6.55 10.76
C ASP A 193 17.60 -6.67 9.53
N VAL A 194 16.43 -6.01 9.61
CA VAL A 194 15.38 -6.04 8.58
C VAL A 194 15.19 -4.65 8.01
N ASP A 195 15.21 -4.54 6.69
CA ASP A 195 15.09 -3.27 5.97
C ASP A 195 13.64 -2.86 5.70
N SER A 196 12.73 -3.82 5.59
CA SER A 196 11.30 -3.58 5.39
C SER A 196 10.56 -3.30 6.70
N ALA A 197 9.34 -2.81 6.58
CA ALA A 197 8.38 -2.89 7.67
C ALA A 197 8.12 -4.37 8.03
N VAL A 198 8.00 -4.66 9.33
CA VAL A 198 7.89 -6.01 9.86
C VAL A 198 6.49 -6.22 10.41
N PRO A 199 5.73 -7.21 9.91
CA PRO A 199 4.40 -7.51 10.42
C PRO A 199 4.46 -8.07 11.85
N ASP A 200 3.52 -7.64 12.69
CA ASP A 200 3.20 -8.18 14.02
C ASP A 200 4.38 -8.39 14.99
N ALA A 201 5.47 -7.63 14.81
CA ALA A 201 6.75 -7.84 15.48
C ALA A 201 7.11 -6.76 16.52
N ILE A 202 6.15 -6.01 17.06
CA ILE A 202 6.47 -4.90 17.98
C ILE A 202 7.19 -5.37 19.26
N ASP A 203 6.83 -6.54 19.76
CA ASP A 203 7.41 -7.10 20.99
C ASP A 203 8.78 -7.73 20.74
N ASP A 204 9.12 -7.98 19.48
CA ASP A 204 10.35 -8.63 19.05
C ASP A 204 11.43 -7.63 18.61
N VAL A 205 11.09 -6.34 18.54
CA VAL A 205 12.06 -5.29 18.17
C VAL A 205 13.11 -5.12 19.27
N VAL A 206 14.36 -5.20 18.86
CA VAL A 206 15.50 -4.93 19.72
C VAL A 206 15.83 -3.46 19.70
N LEU A 207 15.40 -2.73 20.74
CA LEU A 207 15.67 -1.31 20.87
C LEU A 207 17.07 -1.10 21.44
N GLU A 208 17.98 -0.60 20.62
CA GLU A 208 19.34 -0.26 21.01
C GLU A 208 19.61 1.23 20.71
N GLY A 209 20.19 1.92 21.68
CA GLY A 209 20.63 3.30 21.50
C GLY A 209 19.50 4.27 21.18
N ARG A 210 19.49 4.81 19.96
CA ARG A 210 18.50 5.79 19.49
C ARG A 210 17.51 5.22 18.47
N THR A 211 17.40 3.91 18.35
CA THR A 211 16.45 3.28 17.42
C THR A 211 15.03 3.79 17.68
N ARG A 212 14.41 4.33 16.66
CA ARG A 212 13.01 4.75 16.67
C ARG A 212 12.21 3.75 15.87
N CYS A 213 11.14 3.25 16.45
CA CYS A 213 10.16 2.45 15.74
C CYS A 213 8.76 2.97 15.98
N GLN A 214 7.88 2.71 15.05
CA GLN A 214 6.46 3.00 15.13
C GLN A 214 5.67 1.75 14.76
N LEU A 215 4.49 1.64 15.35
CA LEU A 215 3.51 0.61 15.04
C LEU A 215 2.31 1.25 14.34
N GLU A 216 1.89 0.67 13.23
CA GLU A 216 0.71 1.11 12.51
C GLU A 216 -0.05 -0.09 11.94
N GLU A 217 -1.32 -0.24 12.36
CA GLU A 217 -2.21 -1.24 11.79
C GLU A 217 -2.88 -0.67 10.52
N SER A 218 -2.80 -1.41 9.41
CA SER A 218 -3.38 -1.00 8.14
C SER A 218 -4.07 -2.16 7.40
N PRO A 219 -5.01 -1.87 6.46
CA PRO A 219 -5.67 -2.89 5.68
C PRO A 219 -4.68 -3.70 4.83
N ALA A 220 -4.71 -5.02 4.97
CA ALA A 220 -3.89 -5.95 4.20
C ALA A 220 -4.65 -6.57 3.03
N PHE A 221 -5.87 -7.03 3.28
CA PHE A 221 -6.67 -7.71 2.26
C PHE A 221 -8.09 -7.19 2.19
N MET A 222 -8.69 -7.30 1.01
CA MET A 222 -10.05 -6.85 0.74
C MET A 222 -10.79 -7.86 -0.13
N GLN A 223 -12.11 -7.81 -0.03
CA GLN A 223 -13.02 -8.54 -0.92
C GLN A 223 -14.20 -7.65 -1.31
N THR A 224 -14.89 -8.05 -2.37
CA THR A 224 -16.15 -7.44 -2.77
C THR A 224 -17.29 -8.35 -2.38
N ASP A 225 -18.28 -7.80 -1.72
CA ASP A 225 -19.54 -8.47 -1.37
C ASP A 225 -20.76 -7.68 -1.87
N ALA A 226 -21.96 -8.16 -1.58
CA ALA A 226 -23.20 -7.50 -2.01
C ALA A 226 -23.39 -6.08 -1.39
N GLY A 227 -22.66 -5.75 -0.34
CA GLY A 227 -22.67 -4.44 0.34
C GLY A 227 -21.58 -3.49 -0.16
N GLY A 228 -20.67 -3.96 -0.99
CA GLY A 228 -19.53 -3.18 -1.49
C GLY A 228 -18.19 -3.81 -1.13
N ARG A 229 -17.20 -2.98 -0.81
CA ARG A 229 -15.86 -3.40 -0.43
C ARG A 229 -15.74 -3.58 1.06
N THR A 230 -15.18 -4.72 1.46
CA THR A 230 -14.93 -5.05 2.86
C THR A 230 -13.46 -5.42 3.04
N THR A 231 -12.82 -4.84 4.07
CA THR A 231 -11.50 -5.27 4.49
C THR A 231 -11.64 -6.59 5.24
N THR A 232 -10.92 -7.61 4.79
CA THR A 232 -10.98 -8.95 5.38
C THR A 232 -9.90 -9.19 6.41
N ALA A 233 -8.76 -8.51 6.27
CA ALA A 233 -7.67 -8.61 7.23
C ALA A 233 -6.91 -7.28 7.35
N PHE A 234 -6.33 -7.09 8.53
CA PHE A 234 -5.42 -5.99 8.86
C PHE A 234 -4.07 -6.58 9.26
N THR A 235 -3.01 -5.83 9.03
CA THR A 235 -1.65 -6.15 9.47
C THR A 235 -1.09 -4.99 10.27
N SER A 236 -0.49 -5.30 11.40
CA SER A 236 0.23 -4.32 12.24
C SER A 236 1.69 -4.28 11.83
N TYR A 237 2.11 -3.21 11.18
CA TYR A 237 3.50 -3.02 10.77
C TYR A 237 4.31 -2.30 11.84
N THR A 238 5.44 -2.86 12.19
CA THR A 238 6.51 -2.16 12.92
C THR A 238 7.55 -1.69 11.92
N TYR A 239 7.91 -0.40 11.96
CA TYR A 239 8.83 0.21 11.01
C TYR A 239 9.62 1.36 11.62
N SER A 240 10.76 1.70 11.01
CA SER A 240 11.51 2.90 11.35
C SER A 240 10.96 4.12 10.60
N PRO A 241 10.54 5.18 11.30
CA PRO A 241 10.15 6.44 10.65
C PRO A 241 11.33 7.18 10.00
N ASP A 242 12.55 6.83 10.37
CA ASP A 242 13.78 7.42 9.86
C ASP A 242 14.36 6.64 8.66
N ALA A 243 13.64 5.64 8.15
CA ALA A 243 14.03 4.74 7.06
C ALA A 243 15.32 3.92 7.38
N GLU A 244 15.54 3.63 8.65
CA GLU A 244 16.63 2.77 9.11
C GLU A 244 16.15 1.32 9.23
N SER A 245 17.07 0.36 9.09
CA SER A 245 16.76 -1.05 9.34
C SER A 245 16.39 -1.28 10.80
N LEU A 246 15.46 -2.17 11.06
CA LEU A 246 15.07 -2.58 12.40
C LEU A 246 15.77 -3.90 12.77
N ARG A 247 16.24 -3.97 14.00
CA ARG A 247 16.73 -5.23 14.59
C ARG A 247 15.57 -5.97 15.24
N VAL A 248 15.29 -7.17 14.77
CA VAL A 248 14.13 -7.96 15.22
C VAL A 248 14.58 -9.36 15.62
N ARG A 249 13.95 -9.91 16.68
CA ARG A 249 14.18 -11.29 17.13
C ARG A 249 13.22 -12.24 16.43
N ASP A 250 13.68 -13.46 16.24
CA ASP A 250 12.85 -14.62 15.84
C ASP A 250 11.95 -14.36 14.62
N VAL A 251 12.36 -13.43 13.72
CA VAL A 251 11.61 -13.12 12.51
C VAL A 251 12.05 -14.02 11.35
N GLU A 252 11.08 -14.54 10.62
CA GLU A 252 11.34 -15.21 9.37
C GLU A 252 11.47 -14.15 8.25
N ALA A 253 12.71 -13.88 7.86
CA ALA A 253 13.03 -12.90 6.84
C ALA A 253 13.53 -13.56 5.57
N SER A 254 13.38 -12.86 4.45
CA SER A 254 13.91 -13.24 3.15
C SER A 254 15.00 -12.27 2.70
N ARG A 255 15.94 -12.77 1.90
CA ARG A 255 16.92 -11.93 1.23
C ARG A 255 16.46 -11.64 -0.20
N VAL A 256 16.44 -10.35 -0.56
CA VAL A 256 16.11 -9.86 -1.90
C VAL A 256 17.25 -8.94 -2.36
N GLY A 257 18.17 -9.47 -3.17
CA GLY A 257 19.40 -8.79 -3.50
C GLY A 257 20.28 -8.56 -2.27
N ASP A 258 20.57 -7.31 -1.96
CA ASP A 258 21.37 -6.90 -0.80
C ASP A 258 20.54 -6.57 0.45
N ARG A 259 19.19 -6.69 0.36
CA ARG A 259 18.25 -6.32 1.44
C ARG A 259 17.70 -7.55 2.14
N THR A 260 17.39 -7.38 3.41
CA THR A 260 16.65 -8.34 4.22
C THR A 260 15.23 -7.80 4.44
N VAL A 261 14.23 -8.54 3.98
CA VAL A 261 12.84 -8.08 3.99
C VAL A 261 11.91 -9.14 4.57
N VAL A 262 10.74 -8.71 5.05
CA VAL A 262 9.66 -9.61 5.48
C VAL A 262 8.45 -9.36 4.58
N PHE A 263 7.94 -10.42 4.02
CA PHE A 263 6.76 -10.41 3.16
C PHE A 263 5.46 -10.58 3.97
N VAL A 264 4.37 -10.01 3.43
CA VAL A 264 2.99 -10.12 3.94
C VAL A 264 2.08 -10.56 2.81
#